data_bc4e2bdc561602847826bba82ec2e372
#
_entry.id   bc4e2bdc561602847826bba82ec2e372
#
_cell.length_a   1.000
_cell.length_b   1.000
_cell.length_c   1.000
_cell.angle_alpha   90.00
_cell.angle_beta   90.00
_cell.angle_gamma   90.00
#
_symmetry.space_group_name_H-M   'P 1'
#
loop_
_entity.id
_entity.type
_entity.pdbx_description
1 polymer ?
#
loop_
_entity_poly.entity_id
_entity_poly.type
_entity_poly.pdbx_seq_one_letter_code
_entity_poly.pdbx_strand_id
1 'polypeptide(L)'
;MPYLKYIKSIVLSVCFLGAVTWKAPAQETLPAGEGKDLVQRVCAGCHGIETALDQARTEAQWKAVVDTMIGRGAEISDKESETIVKYLVKNFGIKN
;
A
#
# COMPACT_ATOMS: atom_id res chain seq x y z
N MET A 1 -6.48 -53.17 13.11
CA MET A 1 -6.56 -52.94 11.67
C MET A 1 -5.41 -52.04 11.20
N PRO A 2 -4.53 -52.56 10.36
CA PRO A 2 -3.29 -51.83 10.05
C PRO A 2 -3.49 -50.54 9.26
N TYR A 3 -4.57 -50.37 8.53
CA TYR A 3 -4.79 -49.18 7.74
C TYR A 3 -5.13 -47.90 8.55
N LEU A 4 -5.57 -48.03 9.80
CA LEU A 4 -5.84 -46.90 10.68
C LEU A 4 -4.58 -46.14 11.04
N LYS A 5 -3.43 -46.80 11.05
CA LYS A 5 -2.14 -46.18 11.29
C LYS A 5 -1.74 -45.27 10.11
N TYR A 6 -2.06 -45.72 8.91
CA TYR A 6 -1.76 -44.94 7.70
C TYR A 6 -2.67 -43.74 7.54
N ILE A 7 -3.93 -43.87 7.92
CA ILE A 7 -4.88 -42.74 7.87
C ILE A 7 -4.43 -41.60 8.81
N LYS A 8 -3.96 -41.93 10.01
CA LYS A 8 -3.43 -40.93 10.93
C LYS A 8 -2.19 -40.22 10.38
N SER A 9 -1.32 -40.96 9.73
CA SER A 9 -0.13 -40.41 9.12
C SER A 9 -0.46 -39.47 7.95
N ILE A 10 -1.44 -39.84 7.14
CA ILE A 10 -1.89 -39.04 6.00
C ILE A 10 -2.55 -37.74 6.47
N VAL A 11 -3.38 -37.81 7.51
CA VAL A 11 -4.05 -36.63 8.09
C VAL A 11 -3.03 -35.67 8.68
N LEU A 12 -2.00 -36.16 9.35
CA LEU A 12 -0.91 -35.36 9.88
C LEU A 12 -0.12 -34.66 8.77
N SER A 13 0.11 -35.38 7.67
CA SER A 13 0.83 -34.84 6.51
C SER A 13 0.05 -33.69 5.84
N VAL A 14 -1.25 -33.86 5.69
CA VAL A 14 -2.13 -32.83 5.10
C VAL A 14 -2.21 -31.59 6.00
N CYS A 15 -2.28 -31.76 7.30
CA CYS A 15 -2.27 -30.65 8.25
C CYS A 15 -0.95 -29.87 8.20
N PHE A 16 0.16 -30.54 7.99
CA PHE A 16 1.46 -29.88 7.86
C PHE A 16 1.57 -29.06 6.57
N LEU A 17 1.03 -29.57 5.46
CA LEU A 17 0.97 -28.85 4.19
C LEU A 17 0.00 -27.68 4.22
N GLY A 18 -1.03 -27.74 5.05
CA GLY A 18 -1.98 -26.65 5.27
C GLY A 18 -1.43 -25.49 6.09
N ALA A 19 -0.24 -25.66 6.66
CA ALA A 19 0.44 -24.61 7.42
C ALA A 19 1.35 -23.75 6.55
N VAL A 20 1.25 -23.83 5.22
CA VAL A 20 1.94 -22.91 4.32
C VAL A 20 1.39 -21.53 4.56
N THR A 21 2.23 -20.69 5.11
CA THR A 21 1.90 -19.32 5.45
C THR A 21 1.48 -18.56 4.20
N TRP A 22 0.26 -18.08 4.20
CA TRP A 22 -0.16 -17.08 3.26
C TRP A 22 0.61 -15.80 3.57
N LYS A 23 1.56 -15.49 2.75
CA LYS A 23 2.03 -14.12 2.70
C LYS A 23 0.89 -13.30 2.11
N ALA A 24 0.36 -12.39 2.90
CA ALA A 24 -0.52 -11.37 2.37
C ALA A 24 0.14 -10.76 1.13
N PRO A 25 -0.63 -10.48 0.03
CA PRO A 25 -0.07 -9.81 -1.12
C PRO A 25 0.72 -8.60 -0.64
N ALA A 26 1.93 -8.46 -1.12
CA ALA A 26 2.82 -7.39 -0.74
C ALA A 26 2.07 -6.07 -0.94
N GLN A 27 1.74 -5.41 0.14
CA GLN A 27 1.38 -4.01 0.07
C GLN A 27 2.57 -3.31 -0.56
N GLU A 28 2.33 -2.56 -1.62
CA GLU A 28 3.39 -1.78 -2.21
C GLU A 28 4.06 -0.97 -1.13
N THR A 29 5.33 -1.25 -0.93
CA THR A 29 6.13 -0.58 0.07
C THR A 29 6.48 0.79 -0.48
N LEU A 30 5.89 1.82 0.08
CA LEU A 30 6.27 3.19 -0.25
C LEU A 30 7.70 3.46 0.23
N PRO A 31 8.48 4.27 -0.50
CA PRO A 31 9.79 4.68 -0.03
C PRO A 31 9.74 5.31 1.35
N ALA A 32 10.70 5.01 2.18
CA ALA A 32 10.81 5.61 3.51
C ALA A 32 11.07 7.11 3.40
N GLY A 33 10.54 7.88 4.33
CA GLY A 33 10.74 9.33 4.39
C GLY A 33 9.62 10.04 5.11
N GLU A 34 9.83 11.31 5.36
CA GLU A 34 8.80 12.16 5.96
C GLU A 34 7.60 12.27 5.02
N GLY A 35 6.42 11.98 5.54
CA GLY A 35 5.18 12.01 4.76
C GLY A 35 4.71 10.64 4.28
N LYS A 36 5.52 9.59 4.40
CA LYS A 36 5.13 8.24 4.00
C LYS A 36 3.80 7.81 4.64
N ASP A 37 3.68 7.96 5.94
CA ASP A 37 2.49 7.55 6.68
C ASP A 37 1.27 8.37 6.29
N LEU A 38 1.45 9.67 6.06
CA LEU A 38 0.40 10.55 5.58
C LEU A 38 -0.10 10.12 4.19
N VAL A 39 0.81 9.86 3.27
CA VAL A 39 0.47 9.42 1.92
C VAL A 39 -0.26 8.09 1.97
N GLN A 40 0.22 7.16 2.75
CA GLN A 40 -0.43 5.85 2.89
C GLN A 40 -1.84 5.97 3.45
N ARG A 41 -2.03 6.77 4.49
CA ARG A 41 -3.34 6.98 5.11
C ARG A 41 -4.32 7.69 4.18
N VAL A 42 -3.87 8.75 3.53
CA VAL A 42 -4.73 9.60 2.72
C VAL A 42 -5.01 9.00 1.35
N CYS A 43 -3.97 8.57 0.65
CA CYS A 43 -4.12 8.06 -0.72
C CYS A 43 -4.76 6.67 -0.75
N ALA A 44 -4.50 5.82 0.25
CA ALA A 44 -5.07 4.48 0.32
C ALA A 44 -6.54 4.48 0.77
N GLY A 45 -7.03 5.59 1.34
CA GLY A 45 -8.38 5.67 1.88
C GLY A 45 -9.50 5.72 0.84
N CYS A 46 -9.23 6.24 -0.37
CA CYS A 46 -10.24 6.43 -1.41
C CYS A 46 -10.10 5.46 -2.57
N HIS A 47 -8.87 5.17 -2.98
CA HIS A 47 -8.53 4.26 -4.07
C HIS A 47 -7.28 3.48 -3.71
N GLY A 48 -6.99 2.43 -4.47
CA GLY A 48 -5.70 1.77 -4.35
C GLY A 48 -4.58 2.79 -4.61
N ILE A 49 -3.57 2.77 -3.76
CA ILE A 49 -2.44 3.69 -3.86
C ILE A 49 -1.72 3.56 -5.20
N GLU A 50 -1.75 2.39 -5.80
CA GLU A 50 -1.16 2.11 -7.11
C GLU A 50 -1.75 3.01 -8.20
N THR A 51 -3.04 3.28 -8.14
CA THR A 51 -3.72 4.15 -9.11
C THR A 51 -3.20 5.58 -9.05
N ALA A 52 -2.88 6.06 -7.85
CA ALA A 52 -2.35 7.40 -7.66
C ALA A 52 -0.89 7.51 -8.08
N LEU A 53 -0.11 6.44 -7.91
CA LEU A 53 1.34 6.43 -8.09
C LEU A 53 1.80 5.80 -9.41
N ASP A 54 0.89 5.51 -10.31
CA ASP A 54 1.19 4.87 -11.59
C ASP A 54 1.99 5.73 -12.57
N GLN A 55 2.03 7.04 -12.35
CA GLN A 55 2.72 7.98 -13.21
C GLN A 55 3.54 8.97 -12.40
N ALA A 56 4.72 9.29 -12.89
CA ALA A 56 5.48 10.42 -12.38
C ALA A 56 4.80 11.73 -12.79
N ARG A 57 4.77 12.70 -11.89
CA ARG A 57 4.10 13.97 -12.11
C ARG A 57 4.98 15.13 -11.63
N THR A 58 4.74 16.30 -12.19
CA THR A 58 5.37 17.53 -11.72
C THR A 58 4.82 17.93 -10.36
N GLU A 59 5.49 18.86 -9.69
CA GLU A 59 5.01 19.40 -8.41
C GLU A 59 3.60 19.99 -8.56
N ALA A 60 3.35 20.76 -9.61
CA ALA A 60 2.02 21.35 -9.86
C ALA A 60 0.96 20.27 -10.05
N GLN A 61 1.31 19.20 -10.75
CA GLN A 61 0.38 18.06 -10.96
C GLN A 61 0.11 17.30 -9.67
N TRP A 62 1.14 17.07 -8.84
CA TRP A 62 0.93 16.42 -7.54
C TRP A 62 0.08 17.27 -6.62
N LYS A 63 0.29 18.58 -6.62
CA LYS A 63 -0.55 19.51 -5.86
C LYS A 63 -2.00 19.44 -6.31
N ALA A 64 -2.26 19.38 -7.60
CA ALA A 64 -3.60 19.24 -8.15
C ALA A 64 -4.25 17.91 -7.73
N VAL A 65 -3.50 16.82 -7.67
CA VAL A 65 -3.99 15.53 -7.19
C VAL A 65 -4.42 15.64 -5.73
N VAL A 66 -3.60 16.23 -4.87
CA VAL A 66 -3.91 16.40 -3.46
C VAL A 66 -5.13 17.30 -3.28
N ASP A 67 -5.21 18.39 -4.01
CA ASP A 67 -6.37 19.30 -3.98
C ASP A 67 -7.66 18.59 -4.39
N THR A 68 -7.58 17.70 -5.38
CA THR A 68 -8.72 16.88 -5.80
C THR A 68 -9.17 15.93 -4.68
N MET A 69 -8.24 15.32 -3.98
CA MET A 69 -8.54 14.44 -2.86
C MET A 69 -9.24 15.21 -1.73
N ILE A 70 -8.77 16.41 -1.42
CA ILE A 70 -9.41 17.29 -0.43
C ILE A 70 -10.84 17.63 -0.88
N GLY A 71 -11.01 17.96 -2.14
CA GLY A 71 -12.33 18.26 -2.70
C GLY A 71 -13.30 17.09 -2.65
N ARG A 72 -12.79 15.86 -2.57
CA ARG A 72 -13.58 14.65 -2.46
C ARG A 72 -13.79 14.19 -1.01
N GLY A 73 -13.36 14.98 -0.05
CA GLY A 73 -13.62 14.72 1.37
C GLY A 73 -12.43 14.22 2.18
N ALA A 74 -11.23 14.19 1.61
CA ALA A 74 -10.05 13.83 2.39
C ALA A 74 -9.78 14.89 3.45
N GLU A 75 -9.63 14.46 4.70
CA GLU A 75 -9.33 15.37 5.81
C GLU A 75 -7.82 15.56 5.92
N ILE A 76 -7.35 16.65 5.34
CA ILE A 76 -5.92 16.98 5.28
C ILE A 76 -5.76 18.45 5.65
N SER A 77 -4.91 18.73 6.65
CA SER A 77 -4.55 20.11 6.97
C SER A 77 -3.63 20.69 5.90
N ASP A 78 -3.51 22.02 5.85
CA ASP A 78 -2.61 22.68 4.90
C ASP A 78 -1.17 22.21 5.06
N LYS A 79 -0.71 22.05 6.28
CA LYS A 79 0.63 21.56 6.58
C LYS A 79 0.84 20.13 6.15
N GLU A 80 -0.14 19.28 6.38
CA GLU A 80 -0.11 17.89 5.92
C GLU A 80 -0.11 17.81 4.39
N SER A 81 -0.88 18.67 3.73
CA SER A 81 -0.90 18.77 2.29
C SER A 81 0.49 19.10 1.73
N GLU A 82 1.18 20.05 2.32
CA GLU A 82 2.54 20.39 1.91
C GLU A 82 3.51 19.21 2.08
N THR A 83 3.42 18.52 3.20
CA THR A 83 4.25 17.34 3.49
C THR A 83 4.00 16.23 2.47
N ILE A 84 2.75 15.99 2.13
CA ILE A 84 2.36 14.98 1.14
C ILE A 84 2.93 15.34 -0.23
N VAL A 85 2.75 16.59 -0.67
CA VAL A 85 3.27 17.05 -1.98
C VAL A 85 4.78 16.91 -2.04
N LYS A 86 5.50 17.32 -0.99
CA LYS A 86 6.96 17.17 -0.94
C LYS A 86 7.40 15.71 -1.05
N TYR A 87 6.71 14.83 -0.34
CA TYR A 87 7.00 13.40 -0.41
C TYR A 87 6.79 12.85 -1.83
N LEU A 88 5.66 13.20 -2.45
CA LEU A 88 5.33 12.74 -3.79
C LEU A 88 6.30 13.27 -4.84
N VAL A 89 6.69 14.54 -4.74
CA VAL A 89 7.69 15.14 -5.65
C VAL A 89 9.03 14.44 -5.49
N LYS A 90 9.46 14.19 -4.27
CA LYS A 90 10.76 13.57 -4.01
C LYS A 90 10.84 12.15 -4.57
N ASN A 91 9.79 11.36 -4.42
CA ASN A 91 9.82 9.94 -4.73
C ASN A 91 9.17 9.60 -6.08
N PHE A 92 8.25 10.42 -6.55
CA PHE A 92 7.46 10.17 -7.76
C PHE A 92 7.38 11.40 -8.67
N GLY A 93 8.27 12.35 -8.48
CA GLY A 93 8.33 13.53 -9.32
C GLY A 93 9.01 13.26 -10.65
N ILE A 94 8.66 14.05 -11.66
CA ILE A 94 9.36 14.04 -12.95
C ILE A 94 10.72 14.67 -12.73
N LYS A 95 11.76 13.92 -13.03
CA LYS A 95 13.14 14.44 -13.00
C LYS A 95 13.50 14.96 -14.38
N ASN A 96 13.74 16.23 -14.45
CA ASN A 96 14.29 16.85 -15.64
C ASN A 96 15.81 16.74 -15.63
#